data_6a95ff718929656239ccce7de5ae231c
#
_entry.id   6a95ff718929656239ccce7de5ae231c
#
_cell.length_a   1.000
_cell.length_b   1.000
_cell.length_c   1.000
_cell.angle_alpha   90.00
_cell.angle_beta   90.00
_cell.angle_gamma   90.00
#
_symmetry.space_group_name_H-M   'P 1'
#
loop_
_entity.id
_entity.type
_entity.pdbx_description
1 polymer ?
#
loop_
_entity_poly.entity_id
_entity_poly.type
_entity_poly.pdbx_seq_one_letter_code
_entity_poly.pdbx_strand_id
1 'polypeptide(L)'
;MIGTYAFAVLRKLIGQAMATLGGLVALVGTFLPWLRSGTRGRSSYEIFSLVDRLGISQSSVVGWGLRLWPVVPFLLVLAVTLEWFPRKWVTSAVVVVAVVYAGVVSAAVSSASSSSLITIESGPVVTLVGVVILAVGALVIAILTRARRAAS
;
A
#
# COMPACT_ATOMS: atom_id res chain seq x y z
N MET A 1 -9.08 33.95 -16.71
CA MET A 1 -9.18 33.41 -15.31
C MET A 1 -9.87 32.04 -15.23
N ILE A 2 -10.86 31.68 -16.04
CA ILE A 2 -11.58 30.39 -15.97
C ILE A 2 -10.66 29.18 -16.26
N GLY A 3 -9.71 29.28 -17.19
CA GLY A 3 -8.82 28.19 -17.56
C GLY A 3 -7.91 27.67 -16.44
N THR A 4 -7.38 28.58 -15.61
CA THR A 4 -6.46 28.23 -14.50
C THR A 4 -7.14 27.40 -13.40
N TYR A 5 -8.40 27.70 -13.11
CA TYR A 5 -9.19 26.93 -12.13
C TYR A 5 -9.53 25.53 -12.64
N ALA A 6 -9.90 25.40 -13.91
CA ALA A 6 -10.21 24.11 -14.51
C ALA A 6 -8.99 23.16 -14.50
N PHE A 7 -7.81 23.66 -14.86
CA PHE A 7 -6.57 22.89 -14.80
C PHE A 7 -6.20 22.44 -13.39
N ALA A 8 -6.41 23.28 -12.40
CA ALA A 8 -6.08 22.93 -11.01
C ALA A 8 -7.06 21.89 -10.43
N VAL A 9 -8.33 21.93 -10.82
CA VAL A 9 -9.31 20.90 -10.44
C VAL A 9 -8.99 19.58 -11.12
N LEU A 10 -8.70 19.60 -12.41
CA LEU A 10 -8.35 18.39 -13.18
C LEU A 10 -7.13 17.67 -12.60
N ARG A 11 -6.05 18.40 -12.30
CA ARG A 11 -4.85 17.83 -11.69
C ARG A 11 -5.12 17.19 -10.33
N LYS A 12 -5.98 17.79 -9.50
CA LYS A 12 -6.37 17.21 -8.22
C LYS A 12 -7.15 15.91 -8.43
N LEU A 13 -8.11 15.89 -9.37
CA LEU A 13 -8.88 14.69 -9.70
C LEU A 13 -7.98 13.56 -10.21
N ILE A 14 -7.00 13.88 -11.05
CA ILE A 14 -6.01 12.88 -11.51
C ILE A 14 -5.23 12.29 -10.33
N GLY A 15 -4.73 13.12 -9.41
CA GLY A 15 -4.04 12.64 -8.22
C GLY A 15 -4.92 11.75 -7.35
N GLN A 16 -6.19 12.11 -7.14
CA GLN A 16 -7.15 11.31 -6.38
C GLN A 16 -7.47 10.00 -7.10
N ALA A 17 -7.67 10.01 -8.41
CA ALA A 17 -7.89 8.80 -9.20
C ALA A 17 -6.68 7.86 -9.13
N MET A 18 -5.46 8.38 -9.26
CA MET A 18 -4.23 7.59 -9.11
C MET A 18 -4.12 6.98 -7.71
N ALA A 19 -4.33 7.77 -6.65
CA ALA A 19 -4.27 7.27 -5.29
C ALA A 19 -5.32 6.17 -5.05
N THR A 20 -6.55 6.36 -5.53
CA THR A 20 -7.62 5.36 -5.42
C THR A 20 -7.29 4.08 -6.16
N LEU A 21 -6.86 4.18 -7.43
CA LEU A 21 -6.47 3.01 -8.22
C LEU A 21 -5.29 2.28 -7.60
N GLY A 22 -4.26 3.00 -7.16
CA GLY A 22 -3.10 2.42 -6.49
C GLY A 22 -3.49 1.68 -5.21
N GLY A 23 -4.35 2.27 -4.39
CA GLY A 23 -4.86 1.64 -3.18
C GLY A 23 -5.67 0.37 -3.46
N LEU A 24 -6.53 0.38 -4.49
CA LEU A 24 -7.28 -0.80 -4.91
C LEU A 24 -6.37 -1.91 -5.44
N VAL A 25 -5.38 -1.57 -6.28
CA VAL A 25 -4.39 -2.53 -6.79
C VAL A 25 -3.59 -3.14 -5.64
N ALA A 26 -3.12 -2.32 -4.69
CA ALA A 26 -2.41 -2.80 -3.51
C ALA A 26 -3.30 -3.73 -2.68
N LEU A 27 -4.55 -3.36 -2.45
CA LEU A 27 -5.53 -4.17 -1.71
C LEU A 27 -5.73 -5.53 -2.37
N VAL A 28 -5.97 -5.57 -3.68
CA VAL A 28 -6.11 -6.83 -4.42
C VAL A 28 -4.82 -7.66 -4.30
N GLY A 29 -3.66 -7.03 -4.43
CA GLY A 29 -2.36 -7.68 -4.28
C GLY A 29 -2.18 -8.40 -2.94
N THR A 30 -2.74 -7.90 -1.84
CA THR A 30 -2.66 -8.58 -0.53
C THR A 30 -3.41 -9.91 -0.50
N PHE A 31 -4.43 -10.11 -1.33
CA PHE A 31 -5.22 -11.34 -1.41
C PHE A 31 -4.70 -12.32 -2.47
N LEU A 32 -3.87 -11.86 -3.41
CA LEU A 32 -3.26 -12.74 -4.40
C LEU A 32 -2.28 -13.73 -3.75
N PRO A 33 -1.93 -14.83 -4.42
CA PRO A 33 -0.90 -15.73 -3.95
C PRO A 33 0.45 -14.99 -3.82
N TRP A 34 1.08 -15.13 -2.65
CA TRP A 34 2.39 -14.55 -2.35
C TRP A 34 3.51 -15.56 -2.48
N LEU A 35 3.24 -16.79 -2.03
CA LEU A 35 4.19 -17.90 -2.12
C LEU A 35 3.46 -19.15 -2.64
N ARG A 36 4.18 -19.94 -3.42
CA ARG A 36 3.76 -21.28 -3.84
C ARG A 36 4.71 -22.31 -3.24
N SER A 37 4.13 -23.34 -2.61
CA SER A 37 4.86 -24.51 -2.14
C SER A 37 4.24 -25.75 -2.81
N GLY A 38 4.98 -26.37 -3.71
CA GLY A 38 4.45 -27.41 -4.58
C GLY A 38 3.32 -26.90 -5.49
N THR A 39 2.14 -27.53 -5.41
CA THR A 39 0.96 -27.16 -6.22
C THR A 39 0.06 -26.11 -5.56
N ARG A 40 0.33 -25.72 -4.30
CA ARG A 40 -0.56 -24.83 -3.53
C ARG A 40 0.00 -23.44 -3.41
N GLY A 41 -0.71 -22.47 -4.02
CA GLY A 41 -0.49 -21.04 -3.79
C GLY A 41 -1.08 -20.61 -2.44
N ARG A 42 -0.36 -19.78 -1.68
CA ARG A 42 -0.79 -19.23 -0.39
C ARG A 42 -0.81 -17.71 -0.44
N SER A 43 -1.90 -17.12 0.04
CA SER A 43 -2.02 -15.67 0.21
C SER A 43 -1.13 -15.16 1.34
N SER A 44 -0.92 -13.85 1.41
CA SER A 44 -0.17 -13.23 2.51
C SER A 44 -0.72 -13.60 3.88
N TYR A 45 -2.05 -13.64 4.04
CA TYR A 45 -2.73 -13.94 5.31
C TYR A 45 -2.50 -15.38 5.77
N GLU A 46 -2.51 -16.34 4.86
CA GLU A 46 -2.21 -17.74 5.17
C GLU A 46 -0.77 -17.92 5.63
N ILE A 47 0.17 -17.21 4.98
CA ILE A 47 1.59 -17.27 5.33
C ILE A 47 1.81 -16.72 6.73
N PHE A 48 1.29 -15.53 7.01
CA PHE A 48 1.49 -14.88 8.30
C PHE A 48 0.79 -15.62 9.45
N SER A 49 -0.37 -16.21 9.19
CA SER A 49 -1.04 -17.09 10.18
C SER A 49 -0.24 -18.34 10.52
N LEU A 50 0.49 -18.90 9.55
CA LEU A 50 1.39 -20.04 9.76
C LEU A 50 2.61 -19.64 10.58
N VAL A 51 3.25 -18.52 10.27
CA VAL A 51 4.41 -18.00 11.01
C VAL A 51 4.06 -17.77 12.49
N ASP A 52 2.86 -17.25 12.75
CA ASP A 52 2.37 -17.05 14.13
C ASP A 52 2.13 -18.39 14.85
N ARG A 53 1.49 -19.37 14.19
CA ARG A 53 1.25 -20.71 14.75
C ARG A 53 2.52 -21.49 15.03
N LEU A 54 3.55 -21.33 14.20
CA LEU A 54 4.84 -22.01 14.38
C LEU A 54 5.73 -21.35 15.43
N GLY A 55 5.32 -20.21 15.99
CA GLY A 55 6.07 -19.52 17.04
C GLY A 55 7.41 -18.92 16.59
N ILE A 56 7.67 -18.85 15.28
CA ILE A 56 8.96 -18.46 14.72
C ILE A 56 9.29 -16.98 15.03
N SER A 57 8.31 -16.18 15.43
CA SER A 57 8.47 -14.73 15.56
C SER A 57 8.08 -14.16 16.93
N GLN A 58 8.02 -14.98 17.97
CA GLN A 58 7.45 -14.56 19.28
C GLN A 58 8.20 -13.41 20.00
N SER A 59 9.45 -13.12 19.64
CA SER A 59 10.27 -12.14 20.37
C SER A 59 10.91 -11.05 19.51
N SER A 60 10.64 -10.96 18.20
CA SER A 60 11.26 -9.97 17.31
C SER A 60 10.29 -8.88 16.86
N VAL A 61 10.84 -7.68 16.58
CA VAL A 61 10.09 -6.56 15.95
C VAL A 61 9.40 -7.02 14.65
N VAL A 62 10.02 -7.96 13.93
CA VAL A 62 9.47 -8.58 12.72
C VAL A 62 8.17 -9.33 13.04
N GLY A 63 8.14 -10.09 14.14
CA GLY A 63 6.94 -10.84 14.55
C GLY A 63 5.75 -9.92 14.87
N TRP A 64 5.98 -8.82 15.56
CA TRP A 64 4.94 -7.81 15.79
C TRP A 64 4.44 -7.18 14.48
N GLY A 65 5.37 -6.86 13.56
CA GLY A 65 5.00 -6.38 12.23
C GLY A 65 4.10 -7.36 11.49
N LEU A 66 4.45 -8.66 11.49
CA LEU A 66 3.66 -9.70 10.81
C LEU A 66 2.25 -9.89 11.42
N ARG A 67 2.12 -9.75 12.74
CA ARG A 67 0.81 -9.79 13.42
C ARG A 67 -0.12 -8.64 13.04
N LEU A 68 0.45 -7.48 12.71
CA LEU A 68 -0.31 -6.31 12.28
C LEU A 68 -0.71 -6.38 10.79
N TRP A 69 -0.24 -7.38 10.04
CA TRP A 69 -0.56 -7.51 8.62
C TRP A 69 -2.07 -7.51 8.29
N PRO A 70 -2.95 -8.16 9.07
CA PRO A 70 -4.40 -8.09 8.83
C PRO A 70 -4.99 -6.68 8.88
N VAL A 71 -4.28 -5.70 9.46
CA VAL A 71 -4.69 -4.29 9.51
C VAL A 71 -4.42 -3.56 8.18
N VAL A 72 -3.52 -4.09 7.33
CA VAL A 72 -3.13 -3.44 6.05
C VAL A 72 -4.31 -3.14 5.14
N PRO A 73 -5.25 -4.05 4.86
CA PRO A 73 -6.39 -3.73 4.00
C PRO A 73 -7.25 -2.59 4.57
N PHE A 74 -7.41 -2.54 5.88
CA PHE A 74 -8.15 -1.43 6.52
C PHE A 74 -7.38 -0.11 6.40
N LEU A 75 -6.06 -0.13 6.54
CA LEU A 75 -5.22 1.07 6.34
C LEU A 75 -5.27 1.55 4.88
N LEU A 76 -5.25 0.63 3.91
CA LEU A 76 -5.35 0.98 2.48
C LEU A 76 -6.72 1.58 2.15
N VAL A 77 -7.80 0.98 2.63
CA VAL A 77 -9.16 1.51 2.45
C VAL A 77 -9.29 2.88 3.12
N LEU A 78 -8.78 3.01 4.35
CA LEU A 78 -8.80 4.27 5.08
C LEU A 78 -7.98 5.35 4.36
N ALA A 79 -6.78 5.01 3.86
CA ALA A 79 -5.94 5.93 3.10
C ALA A 79 -6.68 6.46 1.86
N VAL A 80 -7.27 5.57 1.06
CA VAL A 80 -8.05 5.93 -0.13
C VAL A 80 -9.25 6.80 0.24
N THR A 81 -9.99 6.42 1.29
CA THR A 81 -11.19 7.17 1.72
C THR A 81 -10.83 8.57 2.19
N LEU A 82 -9.76 8.70 2.99
CA LEU A 82 -9.34 9.99 3.54
C LEU A 82 -8.84 10.98 2.46
N GLU A 83 -8.37 10.51 1.30
CA GLU A 83 -7.99 11.40 0.18
C GLU A 83 -9.18 12.25 -0.34
N TRP A 84 -10.40 11.84 -0.08
CA TRP A 84 -11.62 12.55 -0.46
C TRP A 84 -12.07 13.57 0.61
N PHE A 85 -11.52 13.51 1.83
CA PHE A 85 -11.87 14.39 2.94
C PHE A 85 -10.85 15.52 3.14
N PRO A 86 -11.25 16.69 3.70
CA PRO A 86 -10.38 17.86 3.82
C PRO A 86 -9.31 17.80 4.92
N ARG A 87 -9.26 16.76 5.75
CA ARG A 87 -8.34 16.62 6.89
C ARG A 87 -6.93 16.16 6.45
N LYS A 88 -6.16 17.07 5.88
CA LYS A 88 -4.90 16.79 5.16
C LYS A 88 -3.81 16.12 5.99
N TRP A 89 -3.63 16.48 7.25
CA TRP A 89 -2.55 15.92 8.08
C TRP A 89 -2.81 14.47 8.50
N VAL A 90 -4.07 14.13 8.84
CA VAL A 90 -4.47 12.76 9.15
C VAL A 90 -4.33 11.87 7.92
N THR A 91 -4.81 12.34 6.77
CA THR A 91 -4.67 11.66 5.48
C THR A 91 -3.20 11.35 5.18
N SER A 92 -2.33 12.37 5.28
CA SER A 92 -0.90 12.19 5.00
C SER A 92 -0.27 11.17 5.95
N ALA A 93 -0.60 11.19 7.24
CA ALA A 93 -0.06 10.24 8.21
C ALA A 93 -0.50 8.80 7.90
N VAL A 94 -1.78 8.58 7.62
CA VAL A 94 -2.33 7.25 7.28
C VAL A 94 -1.74 6.72 5.98
N VAL A 95 -1.64 7.56 4.93
CA VAL A 95 -1.04 7.18 3.65
C VAL A 95 0.43 6.80 3.85
N VAL A 96 1.20 7.59 4.58
CA VAL A 96 2.62 7.28 4.85
C VAL A 96 2.75 5.95 5.58
N VAL A 97 1.96 5.71 6.62
CA VAL A 97 2.00 4.44 7.37
C VAL A 97 1.63 3.27 6.46
N ALA A 98 0.56 3.38 5.67
CA ALA A 98 0.13 2.33 4.74
C ALA A 98 1.19 2.03 3.68
N VAL A 99 1.76 3.08 3.06
CA VAL A 99 2.78 2.98 2.01
C VAL A 99 4.07 2.36 2.55
N VAL A 100 4.57 2.86 3.68
CA VAL A 100 5.81 2.36 4.27
C VAL A 100 5.64 0.91 4.71
N TYR A 101 4.59 0.61 5.44
CA TYR A 101 4.39 -0.73 5.98
C TYR A 101 4.13 -1.77 4.88
N ALA A 102 3.13 -1.54 4.02
CA ALA A 102 2.84 -2.48 2.94
C ALA A 102 3.99 -2.56 1.91
N GLY A 103 4.65 -1.42 1.63
CA GLY A 103 5.78 -1.35 0.71
C GLY A 103 6.99 -2.11 1.22
N VAL A 104 7.40 -1.90 2.48
CA VAL A 104 8.56 -2.61 3.08
C VAL A 104 8.33 -4.11 3.12
N VAL A 105 7.15 -4.57 3.55
CA VAL A 105 6.86 -6.01 3.62
C VAL A 105 6.83 -6.62 2.21
N SER A 106 6.17 -5.97 1.25
CA SER A 106 6.11 -6.46 -0.14
C SER A 106 7.50 -6.49 -0.80
N ALA A 107 8.32 -5.46 -0.60
CA ALA A 107 9.69 -5.41 -1.12
C ALA A 107 10.57 -6.48 -0.47
N ALA A 108 10.48 -6.68 0.84
CA ALA A 108 11.23 -7.71 1.55
C ALA A 108 10.89 -9.11 1.04
N VAL A 109 9.60 -9.43 0.82
CA VAL A 109 9.19 -10.72 0.26
C VAL A 109 9.63 -10.86 -1.20
N SER A 110 9.49 -9.80 -2.01
CA SER A 110 9.92 -9.82 -3.42
C SER A 110 11.42 -10.00 -3.60
N SER A 111 12.22 -9.54 -2.64
CA SER A 111 13.69 -9.69 -2.66
C SER A 111 14.19 -11.00 -2.04
N ALA A 112 13.31 -11.78 -1.41
CA ALA A 112 13.67 -13.08 -0.86
C ALA A 112 14.05 -14.05 -1.98
N SER A 113 15.09 -14.84 -1.74
CA SER A 113 15.53 -15.85 -2.72
C SER A 113 14.52 -16.99 -2.81
N SER A 114 14.12 -17.32 -4.02
CA SER A 114 13.33 -18.54 -4.27
C SER A 114 14.19 -19.77 -4.03
N SER A 115 13.63 -20.77 -3.37
CA SER A 115 14.25 -22.08 -3.24
C SER A 115 13.56 -23.08 -4.16
N SER A 116 14.13 -24.26 -4.36
CA SER A 116 13.52 -25.32 -5.16
C SER A 116 12.14 -25.78 -4.66
N LEU A 117 11.83 -25.48 -3.39
CA LEU A 117 10.58 -25.87 -2.73
C LEU A 117 9.56 -24.72 -2.62
N ILE A 118 10.01 -23.47 -2.74
CA ILE A 118 9.18 -22.27 -2.54
C ILE A 118 9.46 -21.28 -3.67
N THR A 119 8.42 -20.88 -4.39
CA THR A 119 8.49 -19.84 -5.42
C THR A 119 7.67 -18.63 -4.98
N ILE A 120 8.20 -17.42 -5.30
CA ILE A 120 7.51 -16.15 -5.07
C ILE A 120 6.51 -15.96 -6.20
N GLU A 121 5.28 -15.67 -5.86
CA GLU A 121 4.17 -15.42 -6.80
C GLU A 121 3.95 -13.90 -7.01
N SER A 122 2.92 -13.55 -7.77
CA SER A 122 2.65 -12.17 -8.19
C SER A 122 2.14 -11.24 -7.08
N GLY A 123 1.61 -11.77 -5.97
CA GLY A 123 0.98 -10.99 -4.91
C GLY A 123 1.85 -9.85 -4.36
N PRO A 124 3.11 -10.09 -3.93
CA PRO A 124 3.97 -9.04 -3.40
C PRO A 124 4.26 -7.95 -4.43
N VAL A 125 4.51 -8.34 -5.69
CA VAL A 125 4.81 -7.40 -6.78
C VAL A 125 3.60 -6.52 -7.08
N VAL A 126 2.40 -7.10 -7.18
CA VAL A 126 1.15 -6.35 -7.41
C VAL A 126 0.88 -5.39 -6.25
N THR A 127 1.07 -5.84 -5.01
CA THR A 127 0.93 -4.96 -3.83
C THR A 127 1.92 -3.81 -3.89
N LEU A 128 3.18 -4.07 -4.20
CA LEU A 128 4.22 -3.05 -4.29
C LEU A 128 3.91 -2.01 -5.38
N VAL A 129 3.52 -2.46 -6.57
CA VAL A 129 3.10 -1.57 -7.66
C VAL A 129 1.93 -0.69 -7.24
N GLY A 130 0.91 -1.26 -6.62
CA GLY A 130 -0.25 -0.52 -6.10
C GLY A 130 0.15 0.54 -5.08
N VAL A 131 1.03 0.20 -4.14
CA VAL A 131 1.56 1.12 -3.11
C VAL A 131 2.35 2.26 -3.74
N VAL A 132 3.16 2.00 -4.77
CA VAL A 132 3.90 3.06 -5.49
C VAL A 132 2.94 4.01 -6.19
N ILE A 133 1.92 3.50 -6.87
CA ILE A 133 0.90 4.33 -7.55
C ILE A 133 0.13 5.17 -6.52
N LEU A 134 -0.26 4.60 -5.39
CA LEU A 134 -0.90 5.31 -4.27
C LEU A 134 -0.02 6.46 -3.77
N ALA A 135 1.27 6.17 -3.52
CA ALA A 135 2.23 7.16 -3.04
C ALA A 135 2.42 8.33 -4.02
N VAL A 136 2.54 8.03 -5.32
CA VAL A 136 2.65 9.05 -6.37
C VAL A 136 1.39 9.91 -6.44
N GLY A 137 0.21 9.31 -6.41
CA GLY A 137 -1.07 10.03 -6.39
C GLY A 137 -1.19 10.97 -5.19
N ALA A 138 -0.86 10.49 -4.00
CA ALA A 138 -0.87 11.28 -2.77
C ALA A 138 0.17 12.43 -2.81
N LEU A 139 1.36 12.17 -3.36
CA LEU A 139 2.39 13.21 -3.54
C LEU A 139 1.94 14.31 -4.48
N VAL A 140 1.32 13.96 -5.61
CA VAL A 140 0.75 14.93 -6.56
C VAL A 140 -0.25 15.84 -5.85
N ILE A 141 -1.17 15.27 -5.07
CA ILE A 141 -2.15 16.04 -4.29
C ILE A 141 -1.45 16.97 -3.29
N ALA A 142 -0.44 16.46 -2.58
CA ALA A 142 0.30 17.24 -1.58
C ALA A 142 1.02 18.45 -2.19
N ILE A 143 1.70 18.27 -3.32
CA ILE A 143 2.40 19.34 -4.05
C ILE A 143 1.41 20.42 -4.50
N LEU A 144 0.30 20.03 -5.12
CA LEU A 144 -0.71 20.96 -5.61
C LEU A 144 -1.35 21.78 -4.49
N THR A 145 -1.54 21.17 -3.32
CA THR A 145 -2.13 21.86 -2.17
C THR A 145 -1.14 22.84 -1.51
N ARG A 146 0.16 22.53 -1.52
CA ARG A 146 1.21 23.45 -1.04
C ARG A 146 1.36 24.67 -1.96
N ALA A 147 1.42 24.44 -3.28
CA ALA A 147 1.55 25.50 -4.26
C ALA A 147 0.41 26.55 -4.14
N ARG A 148 -0.82 26.13 -3.87
CA ARG A 148 -1.96 27.03 -3.66
C ARG A 148 -1.81 27.89 -2.41
N ARG A 149 -1.24 27.37 -1.31
CA ARG A 149 -1.03 28.12 -0.07
C ARG A 149 0.08 29.17 -0.18
N ALA A 150 1.06 28.94 -1.05
CA ALA A 150 2.15 29.89 -1.29
C ALA A 150 1.73 31.05 -2.20
N ALA A 151 0.61 30.92 -2.93
CA ALA A 151 0.09 31.92 -3.86
C ALA A 151 -1.07 32.76 -3.29
N SER A 152 -1.54 32.45 -2.08
CA SER A 152 -2.57 33.21 -1.33
C SER A 152 -1.95 34.10 -0.28
#